data_0b098485195e0a8368c1b220956d1c82
#
_entry.id   0b098485195e0a8368c1b220956d1c82
#
_cell.length_a   1.000
_cell.length_b   1.000
_cell.length_c   1.000
_cell.angle_alpha   90.00
_cell.angle_beta   90.00
_cell.angle_gamma   90.00
#
_symmetry.space_group_name_H-M   'P 1'
#
loop_
_entity.id
_entity.type
_entity.pdbx_description
1 polymer ?
#
loop_
_entity_poly.entity_id
_entity_poly.type
_entity_poly.pdbx_seq_one_letter_code
_entity_poly.pdbx_strand_id
1 'polypeptide(L)'
;MLITIGIKSADEADYFLRNGADEIYFGPAVPSHRASFSQEKEVLGAIGLAKKMGKQSLLALNEIYSREQYDFLLAHARRLLEAGLGGIVVRDVALIEFFNRHRLRTNYVASIMCASFNAQAMEFYRDLGVRRFTLHSQVMPEDAAKMVRLGETIMFVPCLFLEENIVPFCFFTYPGGEGASKGKVRPCKIKFKAGGKDYRMVESNLYFQAGLLYDFHKLGVKWLKIPRQLNTGKLVAEFEITRFLNLLLEKGLDRKTFIIAVAELMTRTDLNKYGSSYLIKPGADLRAPRG
;
A
#
# COMPACT_ATOMS: atom_id res chain seq x y z
N MET A 1 -4.65 13.44 -4.54
CA MET A 1 -3.57 12.44 -4.81
C MET A 1 -4.18 11.25 -5.54
N LEU A 2 -3.41 10.48 -6.29
CA LEU A 2 -3.86 9.24 -6.93
C LEU A 2 -3.94 8.09 -5.92
N ILE A 3 -4.85 7.13 -6.14
CA ILE A 3 -5.07 6.02 -5.21
C ILE A 3 -4.73 4.69 -5.89
N THR A 4 -3.80 3.94 -5.31
CA THR A 4 -3.50 2.54 -5.67
C THR A 4 -3.99 1.61 -4.57
N ILE A 5 -4.67 0.51 -4.93
CA ILE A 5 -5.29 -0.40 -3.96
C ILE A 5 -4.99 -1.86 -4.27
N GLY A 6 -4.67 -2.62 -3.22
CA GLY A 6 -4.44 -4.06 -3.33
C GLY A 6 -5.73 -4.85 -3.33
N ILE A 7 -5.92 -5.69 -4.34
CA ILE A 7 -7.11 -6.51 -4.53
C ILE A 7 -6.81 -8.01 -4.50
N LYS A 8 -7.86 -8.81 -4.33
CA LYS A 8 -7.80 -10.28 -4.31
C LYS A 8 -8.88 -10.96 -5.15
N SER A 9 -9.76 -10.18 -5.80
CA SER A 9 -10.83 -10.72 -6.67
C SER A 9 -11.17 -9.75 -7.79
N ALA A 10 -11.85 -10.27 -8.83
CA ALA A 10 -12.37 -9.47 -9.93
C ALA A 10 -13.47 -8.50 -9.48
N ASP A 11 -14.30 -8.90 -8.50
CA ASP A 11 -15.34 -8.04 -7.93
C ASP A 11 -14.75 -6.84 -7.19
N GLU A 12 -13.66 -7.06 -6.44
CA GLU A 12 -12.91 -5.96 -5.82
C GLU A 12 -12.31 -5.03 -6.88
N ALA A 13 -11.77 -5.58 -7.98
CA ALA A 13 -11.27 -4.77 -9.09
C ALA A 13 -12.37 -3.87 -9.67
N ASP A 14 -13.53 -4.44 -10.00
CA ASP A 14 -14.66 -3.68 -10.56
C ASP A 14 -15.14 -2.61 -9.59
N TYR A 15 -15.34 -2.97 -8.33
CA TYR A 15 -15.80 -2.03 -7.31
C TYR A 15 -14.86 -0.83 -7.16
N PHE A 16 -13.56 -1.07 -6.91
CA PHE A 16 -12.64 0.02 -6.61
C PHE A 16 -12.33 0.89 -7.83
N LEU A 17 -12.18 0.30 -9.01
CA LEU A 17 -11.95 1.06 -10.24
C LEU A 17 -13.13 1.97 -10.58
N ARG A 18 -14.38 1.50 -10.40
CA ARG A 18 -15.58 2.33 -10.63
C ARG A 18 -15.75 3.42 -9.58
N ASN A 19 -15.27 3.20 -8.37
CA ASN A 19 -15.43 4.14 -7.26
C ASN A 19 -14.25 5.08 -7.07
N GLY A 20 -13.30 5.14 -8.01
CA GLY A 20 -12.28 6.20 -8.04
C GLY A 20 -10.86 5.77 -7.68
N ALA A 21 -10.57 4.46 -7.60
CA ALA A 21 -9.18 4.01 -7.62
C ALA A 21 -8.56 4.32 -8.99
N ASP A 22 -7.32 4.78 -9.01
CA ASP A 22 -6.57 5.08 -10.22
C ASP A 22 -5.76 3.87 -10.70
N GLU A 23 -5.44 2.98 -9.78
CA GLU A 23 -4.63 1.80 -10.01
C GLU A 23 -5.00 0.68 -9.04
N ILE A 24 -5.01 -0.54 -9.53
CA ILE A 24 -5.12 -1.75 -8.71
C ILE A 24 -3.80 -2.51 -8.72
N TYR A 25 -3.49 -3.23 -7.64
CA TYR A 25 -2.39 -4.17 -7.66
C TYR A 25 -2.77 -5.51 -6.99
N PHE A 26 -2.14 -6.58 -7.44
CA PHE A 26 -2.44 -7.94 -6.99
C PHE A 26 -1.19 -8.80 -6.99
N GLY A 27 -1.19 -9.84 -6.19
CA GLY A 27 -0.15 -10.87 -6.19
C GLY A 27 -0.29 -11.82 -7.39
N PRO A 28 0.74 -12.63 -7.67
CA PRO A 28 0.71 -13.58 -8.78
C PRO A 28 -0.36 -14.66 -8.58
N ALA A 29 -0.86 -15.21 -9.68
CA ALA A 29 -1.76 -16.38 -9.67
C ALA A 29 -1.00 -17.72 -9.59
N VAL A 30 0.16 -17.71 -8.93
CA VAL A 30 1.04 -18.88 -8.77
C VAL A 30 1.14 -19.26 -7.30
N PRO A 31 1.58 -20.47 -6.95
CA PRO A 31 1.80 -20.85 -5.56
C PRO A 31 2.74 -19.87 -4.87
N SER A 32 2.18 -18.98 -4.12
CA SER A 32 2.84 -17.93 -3.33
C SER A 32 1.91 -17.58 -2.19
N HIS A 33 2.43 -17.35 -1.00
CA HIS A 33 1.63 -16.87 0.13
C HIS A 33 1.04 -15.47 -0.09
N ARG A 34 1.48 -14.77 -1.15
CA ARG A 34 0.96 -13.47 -1.59
C ARG A 34 0.05 -13.56 -2.80
N ALA A 35 -0.25 -14.77 -3.29
CA ALA A 35 -1.21 -14.94 -4.37
C ALA A 35 -2.53 -14.26 -4.04
N SER A 36 -3.09 -13.54 -5.01
CA SER A 36 -4.37 -12.84 -4.87
C SER A 36 -5.51 -13.60 -5.53
N PHE A 37 -5.24 -14.17 -6.68
CA PHE A 37 -6.20 -14.88 -7.51
C PHE A 37 -5.87 -16.37 -7.54
N SER A 38 -6.91 -17.20 -7.65
CA SER A 38 -6.75 -18.64 -7.81
C SER A 38 -6.49 -19.05 -9.25
N GLN A 39 -6.90 -18.22 -10.22
CA GLN A 39 -6.81 -18.52 -11.64
C GLN A 39 -6.26 -17.34 -12.44
N GLU A 40 -5.43 -17.63 -13.44
CA GLU A 40 -4.87 -16.60 -14.34
C GLU A 40 -5.96 -15.85 -15.13
N LYS A 41 -7.07 -16.52 -15.47
CA LYS A 41 -8.21 -15.89 -16.14
C LYS A 41 -8.78 -14.70 -15.35
N GLU A 42 -8.84 -14.80 -14.03
CA GLU A 42 -9.32 -13.71 -13.19
C GLU A 42 -8.35 -12.52 -13.21
N VAL A 43 -7.04 -12.81 -13.19
CA VAL A 43 -5.99 -11.79 -13.33
C VAL A 43 -6.13 -11.05 -14.66
N LEU A 44 -6.27 -11.79 -15.77
CA LEU A 44 -6.46 -11.21 -17.10
C LEU A 44 -7.75 -10.38 -17.19
N GLY A 45 -8.83 -10.83 -16.53
CA GLY A 45 -10.07 -10.08 -16.40
C GLY A 45 -9.88 -8.73 -15.68
N ALA A 46 -9.16 -8.72 -14.56
CA ALA A 46 -8.85 -7.49 -13.81
C ALA A 46 -7.96 -6.52 -14.62
N ILE A 47 -6.96 -7.03 -15.34
CA ILE A 47 -6.12 -6.23 -16.25
C ILE A 47 -6.97 -5.62 -17.37
N GLY A 48 -7.79 -6.42 -18.03
CA GLY A 48 -8.66 -5.98 -19.12
C GLY A 48 -9.66 -4.90 -18.66
N LEU A 49 -10.21 -5.05 -17.45
CA LEU A 49 -11.12 -4.07 -16.85
C LEU A 49 -10.40 -2.75 -16.58
N ALA A 50 -9.23 -2.78 -15.94
CA ALA A 50 -8.45 -1.58 -15.68
C ALA A 50 -8.11 -0.85 -16.98
N LYS A 51 -7.63 -1.58 -18.01
CA LYS A 51 -7.34 -1.03 -19.34
C LYS A 51 -8.56 -0.38 -19.99
N LYS A 52 -9.73 -1.06 -19.94
CA LYS A 52 -11.00 -0.53 -20.50
C LYS A 52 -11.41 0.77 -19.85
N MET A 53 -11.11 0.95 -18.58
CA MET A 53 -11.43 2.16 -17.81
C MET A 53 -10.35 3.24 -17.88
N GLY A 54 -9.27 3.05 -18.67
CA GLY A 54 -8.13 3.98 -18.72
C GLY A 54 -7.34 4.03 -17.43
N LYS A 55 -7.42 2.97 -16.61
CA LYS A 55 -6.75 2.82 -15.32
C LYS A 55 -5.58 1.84 -15.43
N GLN A 56 -4.76 1.78 -14.40
CA GLN A 56 -3.59 0.91 -14.38
C GLN A 56 -3.77 -0.32 -13.48
N SER A 57 -2.99 -1.36 -13.76
CA SER A 57 -2.90 -2.54 -12.93
C SER A 57 -1.44 -2.94 -12.75
N LEU A 58 -1.06 -3.42 -11.57
CA LEU A 58 0.30 -3.85 -11.26
C LEU A 58 0.32 -5.29 -10.75
N LEU A 59 1.33 -6.04 -11.17
CA LEU A 59 1.65 -7.35 -10.61
C LEU A 59 2.66 -7.19 -9.46
N ALA A 60 2.34 -7.69 -8.28
CA ALA A 60 3.24 -7.64 -7.13
C ALA A 60 4.13 -8.89 -7.07
N LEU A 61 5.36 -8.77 -7.57
CA LEU A 61 6.45 -9.74 -7.42
C LEU A 61 7.43 -9.24 -6.35
N ASN A 62 6.95 -9.05 -5.13
CA ASN A 62 7.69 -8.44 -4.03
C ASN A 62 8.10 -9.43 -2.93
N GLU A 63 8.24 -10.69 -3.29
CA GLU A 63 8.91 -11.72 -2.50
C GLU A 63 10.37 -11.89 -2.94
N ILE A 64 11.14 -12.66 -2.21
CA ILE A 64 12.44 -13.18 -2.66
C ILE A 64 12.17 -14.56 -3.23
N TYR A 65 12.53 -14.74 -4.47
CA TYR A 65 12.26 -15.96 -5.23
C TYR A 65 13.54 -16.79 -5.37
N SER A 66 13.40 -18.11 -5.47
CA SER A 66 14.52 -18.96 -5.83
C SER A 66 14.87 -18.77 -7.32
N ARG A 67 16.13 -19.04 -7.67
CA ARG A 67 16.61 -18.85 -9.05
C ARG A 67 15.82 -19.72 -10.05
N GLU A 68 15.36 -20.88 -9.65
CA GLU A 68 14.58 -21.81 -10.47
C GLU A 68 13.20 -21.24 -10.84
N GLN A 69 12.68 -20.29 -10.07
CA GLN A 69 11.39 -19.65 -10.34
C GLN A 69 11.50 -18.52 -11.37
N TYR A 70 12.70 -18.00 -11.66
CA TYR A 70 12.86 -16.78 -12.46
C TYR A 70 12.36 -16.90 -13.88
N ASP A 71 12.62 -18.03 -14.57
CA ASP A 71 12.16 -18.23 -15.94
C ASP A 71 10.63 -18.30 -16.01
N PHE A 72 10.02 -18.96 -15.05
CA PHE A 72 8.57 -19.00 -14.90
C PHE A 72 7.99 -17.60 -14.65
N LEU A 73 8.57 -16.84 -13.72
CA LEU A 73 8.12 -15.46 -13.40
C LEU A 73 8.28 -14.53 -14.61
N LEU A 74 9.35 -14.68 -15.39
CA LEU A 74 9.58 -13.93 -16.62
C LEU A 74 8.48 -14.22 -17.66
N ALA A 75 8.21 -15.51 -17.90
CA ALA A 75 7.17 -15.91 -18.84
C ALA A 75 5.78 -15.42 -18.41
N HIS A 76 5.47 -15.54 -17.13
CA HIS A 76 4.22 -15.05 -16.55
C HIS A 76 4.10 -13.51 -16.67
N ALA A 77 5.14 -12.77 -16.31
CA ALA A 77 5.16 -11.31 -16.43
C ALA A 77 4.97 -10.85 -17.89
N ARG A 78 5.62 -11.51 -18.87
CA ARG A 78 5.45 -11.20 -20.30
C ARG A 78 4.01 -11.34 -20.75
N ARG A 79 3.37 -12.47 -20.44
CA ARG A 79 1.96 -12.69 -20.82
C ARG A 79 1.03 -11.62 -20.25
N LEU A 80 1.23 -11.23 -19.00
CA LEU A 80 0.41 -10.20 -18.38
C LEU A 80 0.67 -8.81 -18.97
N LEU A 81 1.92 -8.48 -19.29
CA LEU A 81 2.27 -7.22 -19.97
C LEU A 81 1.67 -7.16 -21.38
N GLU A 82 1.68 -8.23 -22.12
CA GLU A 82 1.01 -8.35 -23.43
C GLU A 82 -0.51 -8.14 -23.30
N ALA A 83 -1.12 -8.59 -22.21
CA ALA A 83 -2.52 -8.35 -21.91
C ALA A 83 -2.83 -6.88 -21.50
N GLY A 84 -1.80 -6.09 -21.21
CA GLY A 84 -1.94 -4.68 -20.87
C GLY A 84 -1.67 -4.35 -19.39
N LEU A 85 -0.95 -5.21 -18.67
CA LEU A 85 -0.46 -4.89 -17.32
C LEU A 85 0.40 -3.61 -17.36
N GLY A 86 0.16 -2.67 -16.44
CA GLY A 86 0.84 -1.38 -16.39
C GLY A 86 2.25 -1.42 -15.80
N GLY A 87 2.57 -2.43 -14.97
CA GLY A 87 3.89 -2.52 -14.35
C GLY A 87 4.00 -3.63 -13.31
N ILE A 88 5.17 -3.71 -12.68
CA ILE A 88 5.51 -4.75 -11.72
C ILE A 88 6.05 -4.12 -10.43
N VAL A 89 5.46 -4.48 -9.29
CA VAL A 89 5.99 -4.13 -7.97
C VAL A 89 7.06 -5.13 -7.60
N VAL A 90 8.27 -4.67 -7.36
CA VAL A 90 9.47 -5.49 -7.18
C VAL A 90 10.10 -5.27 -5.79
N ARG A 91 10.90 -6.25 -5.38
CA ARG A 91 11.74 -6.19 -4.17
C ARG A 91 13.12 -6.78 -4.42
N ASP A 92 13.16 -7.91 -5.11
CA ASP A 92 14.35 -8.72 -5.31
C ASP A 92 15.23 -8.11 -6.40
N VAL A 93 16.40 -7.62 -6.01
CA VAL A 93 17.38 -7.02 -6.92
C VAL A 93 17.84 -8.01 -8.00
N ALA A 94 18.05 -9.28 -7.62
CA ALA A 94 18.50 -10.29 -8.57
C ALA A 94 17.40 -10.62 -9.61
N LEU A 95 16.13 -10.58 -9.22
CA LEU A 95 15.02 -10.73 -10.15
C LEU A 95 14.91 -9.53 -11.12
N ILE A 96 15.12 -8.30 -10.63
CA ILE A 96 15.13 -7.09 -11.49
C ILE A 96 16.25 -7.21 -12.52
N GLU A 97 17.45 -7.53 -12.09
CA GLU A 97 18.61 -7.75 -12.96
C GLU A 97 18.35 -8.85 -13.99
N PHE A 98 17.75 -9.96 -13.57
CA PHE A 98 17.38 -11.04 -14.47
C PHE A 98 16.39 -10.58 -15.53
N PHE A 99 15.35 -9.86 -15.14
CA PHE A 99 14.37 -9.30 -16.06
C PHE A 99 14.99 -8.31 -17.05
N ASN A 100 15.90 -7.44 -16.58
CA ASN A 100 16.61 -6.49 -17.43
C ASN A 100 17.51 -7.20 -18.47
N ARG A 101 18.25 -8.22 -18.05
CA ARG A 101 19.09 -9.06 -18.96
C ARG A 101 18.24 -9.75 -20.02
N HIS A 102 17.03 -10.15 -19.68
CA HIS A 102 16.08 -10.75 -20.62
C HIS A 102 15.20 -9.74 -21.34
N ARG A 103 15.56 -8.43 -21.26
CA ARG A 103 14.90 -7.32 -21.97
C ARG A 103 13.40 -7.21 -21.68
N LEU A 104 12.97 -7.52 -20.46
CA LEU A 104 11.61 -7.28 -20.02
C LEU A 104 11.39 -5.77 -19.86
N ARG A 105 10.68 -5.16 -20.80
CA ARG A 105 10.34 -3.73 -20.73
C ARG A 105 9.06 -3.56 -19.91
N THR A 106 9.17 -2.93 -18.75
CA THR A 106 8.04 -2.67 -17.86
C THR A 106 8.33 -1.49 -16.92
N ASN A 107 7.29 -0.98 -16.30
CA ASN A 107 7.42 0.02 -15.23
C ASN A 107 7.66 -0.71 -13.89
N TYR A 108 8.85 -0.60 -13.34
CA TYR A 108 9.13 -1.13 -12.01
C TYR A 108 8.72 -0.15 -10.92
N VAL A 109 8.03 -0.68 -9.92
CA VAL A 109 7.65 0.03 -8.70
C VAL A 109 8.35 -0.65 -7.52
N ALA A 110 9.20 0.06 -6.80
CA ALA A 110 9.81 -0.48 -5.60
C ALA A 110 8.77 -0.71 -4.51
N SER A 111 8.72 -1.94 -3.99
CA SER A 111 7.92 -2.28 -2.83
C SER A 111 8.44 -1.55 -1.59
N ILE A 112 7.59 -1.31 -0.60
CA ILE A 112 8.01 -0.92 0.76
C ILE A 112 9.07 -1.89 1.33
N MET A 113 9.01 -3.15 0.89
CA MET A 113 9.94 -4.20 1.29
C MET A 113 11.37 -4.01 0.74
N CYS A 114 11.59 -3.05 -0.18
CA CYS A 114 12.93 -2.64 -0.62
C CYS A 114 13.69 -1.88 0.46
N ALA A 115 13.00 -1.46 1.53
CA ALA A 115 13.60 -0.70 2.64
C ALA A 115 14.36 0.56 2.16
N SER A 116 13.80 1.28 1.19
CA SER A 116 14.38 2.53 0.70
C SER A 116 14.14 3.63 1.72
N PHE A 117 15.07 3.78 2.68
CA PHE A 117 14.94 4.75 3.77
C PHE A 117 15.50 6.13 3.43
N ASN A 118 16.24 6.26 2.34
CA ASN A 118 16.91 7.50 1.96
C ASN A 118 17.07 7.62 0.44
N ALA A 119 17.53 8.79 0.00
CA ALA A 119 17.73 9.08 -1.41
C ALA A 119 18.76 8.15 -2.08
N GLN A 120 19.84 7.78 -1.40
CA GLN A 120 20.87 6.90 -1.95
C GLN A 120 20.34 5.50 -2.25
N ALA A 121 19.52 4.95 -1.34
CA ALA A 121 18.86 3.66 -1.58
C ALA A 121 17.90 3.74 -2.80
N MET A 122 17.20 4.87 -2.98
CA MET A 122 16.38 5.09 -4.16
C MET A 122 17.19 5.20 -5.44
N GLU A 123 18.34 5.88 -5.41
CA GLU A 123 19.26 6.00 -6.57
C GLU A 123 19.73 4.63 -7.02
N PHE A 124 20.12 3.77 -6.10
CA PHE A 124 20.51 2.39 -6.42
C PHE A 124 19.41 1.65 -7.19
N TYR A 125 18.16 1.69 -6.73
CA TYR A 125 17.06 1.04 -7.44
C TYR A 125 16.71 1.75 -8.75
N ARG A 126 16.89 3.07 -8.82
CA ARG A 126 16.68 3.83 -10.05
C ARG A 126 17.64 3.43 -11.16
N ASP A 127 18.88 3.12 -10.81
CA ASP A 127 19.89 2.61 -11.74
C ASP A 127 19.53 1.22 -12.29
N LEU A 128 18.77 0.43 -11.51
CA LEU A 128 18.15 -0.82 -11.95
C LEU A 128 16.88 -0.63 -12.80
N GLY A 129 16.44 0.60 -13.06
CA GLY A 129 15.26 0.90 -13.87
C GLY A 129 13.98 1.20 -13.10
N VAL A 130 14.01 1.20 -11.77
CA VAL A 130 12.84 1.57 -10.95
C VAL A 130 12.58 3.08 -11.07
N ARG A 131 11.31 3.46 -11.24
CA ARG A 131 10.90 4.87 -11.39
C ARG A 131 9.91 5.34 -10.33
N ARG A 132 9.24 4.42 -9.66
CA ARG A 132 8.25 4.72 -8.62
C ARG A 132 8.55 3.91 -7.35
N PHE A 133 8.40 4.54 -6.18
CA PHE A 133 8.87 3.99 -4.92
C PHE A 133 7.78 4.05 -3.86
N THR A 134 7.53 2.95 -3.18
CA THR A 134 6.71 2.96 -1.97
C THR A 134 7.60 3.38 -0.81
N LEU A 135 7.32 4.53 -0.21
CA LEU A 135 8.07 5.02 0.95
C LEU A 135 7.87 4.07 2.13
N HIS A 136 8.94 3.85 2.88
CA HIS A 136 8.84 3.10 4.12
C HIS A 136 8.12 3.94 5.19
N SER A 137 7.34 3.27 6.06
CA SER A 137 6.54 3.95 7.10
C SER A 137 7.37 4.70 8.16
N GLN A 138 8.67 4.46 8.21
CA GLN A 138 9.61 5.15 9.11
C GLN A 138 10.30 6.36 8.46
N VAL A 139 10.09 6.60 7.17
CA VAL A 139 10.62 7.80 6.50
C VAL A 139 9.79 8.99 6.93
N MET A 140 10.46 10.00 7.43
CA MET A 140 9.83 11.25 7.84
C MET A 140 9.82 12.26 6.69
N PRO A 141 8.93 13.27 6.71
CA PRO A 141 8.83 14.28 5.66
C PRO A 141 10.16 14.98 5.35
N GLU A 142 10.99 15.23 6.35
CA GLU A 142 12.30 15.88 6.21
C GLU A 142 13.24 15.03 5.34
N ASP A 143 13.26 13.71 5.56
CA ASP A 143 14.07 12.77 4.78
C ASP A 143 13.47 12.57 3.38
N ALA A 144 12.14 12.52 3.29
CA ALA A 144 11.42 12.35 2.04
C ALA A 144 11.61 13.53 1.08
N ALA A 145 11.91 14.73 1.54
CA ALA A 145 12.09 15.91 0.71
C ALA A 145 13.15 15.74 -0.40
N LYS A 146 14.21 14.96 -0.14
CA LYS A 146 15.20 14.59 -1.16
C LYS A 146 14.69 13.45 -2.06
N MET A 147 13.94 12.51 -1.48
CA MET A 147 13.48 11.31 -2.16
C MET A 147 12.43 11.63 -3.24
N VAL A 148 11.50 12.54 -2.98
CA VAL A 148 10.44 12.93 -3.92
C VAL A 148 10.96 13.57 -5.21
N ARG A 149 12.20 14.06 -5.20
CA ARG A 149 12.86 14.63 -6.40
C ARG A 149 13.44 13.57 -7.33
N LEU A 150 13.58 12.34 -6.85
CA LEU A 150 14.24 11.26 -7.60
C LEU A 150 13.27 10.42 -8.43
N GLY A 151 11.97 10.48 -8.16
CA GLY A 151 10.96 9.70 -8.87
C GLY A 151 9.56 9.92 -8.33
N GLU A 152 8.58 9.23 -8.91
CA GLU A 152 7.24 9.18 -8.35
C GLU A 152 7.26 8.40 -7.03
N THR A 153 6.83 9.03 -5.96
CA THR A 153 6.77 8.40 -4.65
C THR A 153 5.34 7.98 -4.30
N ILE A 154 5.22 6.82 -3.69
CA ILE A 154 3.99 6.28 -3.15
C ILE A 154 4.11 6.29 -1.64
N MET A 155 3.09 6.78 -0.99
CA MET A 155 2.93 6.68 0.45
C MET A 155 1.90 5.61 0.78
N PHE A 156 2.11 4.81 1.83
CA PHE A 156 0.98 4.13 2.44
C PHE A 156 0.07 5.17 3.07
N VAL A 157 -1.23 4.95 2.96
CA VAL A 157 -2.16 5.68 3.82
C VAL A 157 -1.69 5.45 5.25
N PRO A 158 -1.42 6.50 6.01
CA PRO A 158 -1.10 6.34 7.41
C PRO A 158 -2.16 5.42 7.96
N CYS A 159 -1.72 4.33 8.56
CA CYS A 159 -2.64 3.32 9.06
C CYS A 159 -3.42 3.91 10.24
N LEU A 160 -4.33 4.82 9.95
CA LEU A 160 -5.23 5.43 10.92
C LEU A 160 -6.01 4.35 11.68
N PHE A 161 -6.02 3.14 11.12
CA PHE A 161 -6.76 1.99 11.61
C PHE A 161 -5.90 0.76 11.89
N LEU A 162 -4.70 0.70 11.34
CA LEU A 162 -3.80 -0.42 11.51
C LEU A 162 -2.64 0.00 12.40
N GLU A 163 -2.62 -0.48 13.60
CA GLU A 163 -1.46 -0.42 14.50
C GLU A 163 -0.29 -1.30 13.99
N GLU A 164 -0.15 -1.46 12.68
CA GLU A 164 0.84 -2.36 12.09
C GLU A 164 1.92 -1.59 11.37
N ASN A 165 3.13 -1.62 11.93
CA ASN A 165 4.31 -1.28 11.17
C ASN A 165 4.60 -2.39 10.17
N ILE A 166 4.66 -2.04 8.89
CA ILE A 166 5.16 -2.95 7.88
C ILE A 166 6.68 -2.94 7.99
N VAL A 167 7.21 -3.87 8.76
CA VAL A 167 8.64 -4.09 8.85
C VAL A 167 9.00 -5.22 7.89
N PRO A 168 9.96 -5.03 6.98
CA PRO A 168 10.42 -6.09 6.07
C PRO A 168 10.88 -7.35 6.81
N PHE A 169 11.40 -7.16 8.02
CA PHE A 169 11.85 -8.21 8.91
C PHE A 169 11.35 -7.91 10.32
N CYS A 170 10.36 -8.63 10.77
CA CYS A 170 9.95 -8.60 12.14
C CYS A 170 10.74 -9.65 12.92
N PHE A 171 11.68 -9.25 13.75
CA PHE A 171 12.47 -10.15 14.59
C PHE A 171 11.61 -11.04 15.51
N PHE A 172 10.42 -10.60 15.83
CA PHE A 172 9.49 -11.31 16.69
C PHE A 172 8.60 -12.32 15.96
N THR A 173 8.55 -12.25 14.64
CA THR A 173 7.75 -13.18 13.79
C THR A 173 8.62 -14.13 12.99
N TYR A 174 9.89 -14.30 13.39
CA TYR A 174 10.79 -15.24 12.72
C TYR A 174 10.27 -16.66 12.85
N PRO A 175 10.12 -17.41 11.74
CA PRO A 175 9.48 -18.73 11.74
C PRO A 175 10.39 -19.84 12.28
N GLY A 176 11.09 -19.64 13.33
CA GLY A 176 11.94 -20.61 14.01
C GLY A 176 11.84 -20.55 15.52
N GLY A 177 11.10 -19.61 16.05
CA GLY A 177 10.86 -19.51 17.47
C GLY A 177 9.64 -20.34 17.89
N GLU A 178 9.78 -21.27 18.79
CA GLU A 178 8.70 -22.13 19.31
C GLU A 178 7.49 -21.33 19.88
N GLY A 179 7.61 -20.02 20.07
CA GLY A 179 6.57 -19.12 20.55
C GLY A 179 5.72 -18.46 19.46
N ALA A 180 6.14 -18.53 18.17
CA ALA A 180 5.46 -17.83 17.08
C ALA A 180 4.16 -18.53 16.61
N SER A 181 3.95 -19.77 16.97
CA SER A 181 2.94 -20.63 16.34
C SER A 181 1.52 -20.50 16.89
N LYS A 182 1.29 -19.81 17.97
CA LYS A 182 -0.06 -19.73 18.57
C LYS A 182 -0.63 -18.31 18.75
N GLY A 183 -0.20 -17.38 17.94
CA GLY A 183 -0.99 -16.32 17.34
C GLY A 183 -1.85 -15.40 18.19
N LYS A 184 -1.57 -15.15 19.48
CA LYS A 184 -2.46 -14.28 20.25
C LYS A 184 -1.91 -12.89 20.58
N VAL A 185 -0.61 -12.66 20.47
CA VAL A 185 -0.03 -11.33 20.74
C VAL A 185 0.90 -10.93 19.61
N ARG A 186 0.53 -9.91 18.85
CA ARG A 186 1.44 -9.28 17.89
C ARG A 186 2.48 -8.50 18.70
N PRO A 187 3.79 -8.70 18.49
CA PRO A 187 4.83 -8.04 19.27
C PRO A 187 4.72 -6.52 19.27
N CYS A 188 4.27 -5.91 18.17
CA CYS A 188 4.01 -4.48 18.09
C CYS A 188 2.89 -3.99 19.03
N LYS A 189 2.08 -4.89 19.59
CA LYS A 189 1.05 -4.57 20.59
C LYS A 189 1.51 -4.79 22.04
N ILE A 190 2.76 -5.21 22.25
CA ILE A 190 3.31 -5.39 23.58
C ILE A 190 3.39 -4.02 24.28
N LYS A 191 2.80 -3.96 25.47
CA LYS A 191 2.95 -2.84 26.38
C LYS A 191 4.16 -3.10 27.27
N PHE A 192 4.94 -2.09 27.53
CA PHE A 192 6.01 -2.15 28.52
C PHE A 192 5.91 -0.94 29.47
N LYS A 193 6.44 -1.10 30.66
CA LYS A 193 6.45 -0.04 31.68
C LYS A 193 7.84 0.51 31.82
N ALA A 194 7.96 1.83 31.83
CA ALA A 194 9.18 2.53 32.17
C ALA A 194 8.83 3.79 32.98
N GLY A 195 9.51 4.01 34.09
CA GLY A 195 9.26 5.17 34.97
C GLY A 195 7.80 5.29 35.43
N GLY A 196 7.11 4.16 35.68
CA GLY A 196 5.70 4.14 36.12
C GLY A 196 4.66 4.43 35.03
N LYS A 197 5.09 4.64 33.78
CA LYS A 197 4.21 4.89 32.63
C LYS A 197 4.15 3.67 31.74
N ASP A 198 2.96 3.42 31.16
CA ASP A 198 2.77 2.39 30.13
C ASP A 198 3.14 2.95 28.77
N TYR A 199 3.94 2.20 28.02
CA TYR A 199 4.32 2.49 26.64
C TYR A 199 3.89 1.34 25.74
N ARG A 200 3.57 1.66 24.49
CA ARG A 200 3.43 0.67 23.42
C ARG A 200 4.64 0.79 22.49
N MET A 201 5.07 -0.32 21.93
CA MET A 201 6.18 -0.33 20.97
C MET A 201 5.85 0.48 19.72
N VAL A 202 4.55 0.51 19.36
CA VAL A 202 4.02 1.34 18.30
C VAL A 202 2.79 2.04 18.85
N GLU A 203 2.85 3.33 18.95
CA GLU A 203 1.73 4.16 19.33
C GLU A 203 1.20 4.88 18.07
N SER A 204 -0.02 4.54 17.68
CA SER A 204 -0.67 5.28 16.61
C SER A 204 -1.30 6.55 17.18
N ASN A 205 -0.66 7.68 16.93
CA ASN A 205 -1.24 8.98 17.22
C ASN A 205 -1.91 9.53 15.96
N LEU A 206 -3.24 9.59 15.98
CA LEU A 206 -4.04 10.06 14.85
C LEU A 206 -3.63 11.46 14.37
N TYR A 207 -3.39 12.38 15.29
CA TYR A 207 -2.98 13.75 14.95
C TYR A 207 -1.63 13.78 14.26
N PHE A 208 -0.69 12.97 14.75
CA PHE A 208 0.63 12.82 14.15
C PHE A 208 0.53 12.23 12.74
N GLN A 209 -0.24 11.15 12.55
CA GLN A 209 -0.41 10.51 11.25
C GLN A 209 -1.13 11.40 10.24
N ALA A 210 -2.14 12.16 10.67
CA ALA A 210 -2.79 13.15 9.83
C ALA A 210 -1.83 14.27 9.42
N GLY A 211 -0.98 14.71 10.35
CA GLY A 211 0.08 15.65 10.06
C GLY A 211 1.07 15.14 9.03
N LEU A 212 1.54 13.88 9.17
CA LEU A 212 2.42 13.24 8.18
C LEU A 212 1.77 13.19 6.79
N LEU A 213 0.49 12.81 6.69
CA LEU A 213 -0.22 12.78 5.42
C LEU A 213 -0.24 14.16 4.74
N TYR A 214 -0.54 15.20 5.51
CA TYR A 214 -0.52 16.57 5.02
C TYR A 214 0.87 16.98 4.52
N ASP A 215 1.90 16.73 5.33
CA ASP A 215 3.27 17.11 5.03
C ASP A 215 3.80 16.38 3.78
N PHE A 216 3.54 15.08 3.63
CA PHE A 216 3.87 14.32 2.42
C PHE A 216 3.13 14.83 1.18
N HIS A 217 1.85 15.21 1.31
CA HIS A 217 1.12 15.84 0.22
C HIS A 217 1.78 17.16 -0.21
N LYS A 218 2.16 18.02 0.75
CA LYS A 218 2.85 19.29 0.46
C LYS A 218 4.24 19.09 -0.15
N LEU A 219 4.92 18.00 0.16
CA LEU A 219 6.18 17.63 -0.47
C LEU A 219 6.02 17.13 -1.92
N GLY A 220 4.80 16.87 -2.38
CA GLY A 220 4.54 16.41 -3.74
C GLY A 220 4.49 14.89 -3.90
N VAL A 221 4.29 14.13 -2.82
CA VAL A 221 3.95 12.71 -2.92
C VAL A 221 2.64 12.57 -3.69
N LYS A 222 2.67 11.81 -4.78
CA LYS A 222 1.54 11.77 -5.74
C LYS A 222 0.51 10.69 -5.43
N TRP A 223 0.90 9.60 -4.76
CA TRP A 223 0.10 8.41 -4.61
C TRP A 223 -0.21 8.08 -3.16
N LEU A 224 -1.40 7.60 -2.92
CA LEU A 224 -1.79 6.91 -1.69
C LEU A 224 -1.94 5.43 -1.99
N LYS A 225 -1.35 4.58 -1.17
CA LYS A 225 -1.39 3.14 -1.35
C LYS A 225 -2.18 2.48 -0.23
N ILE A 226 -3.24 1.78 -0.59
CA ILE A 226 -4.05 0.98 0.33
C ILE A 226 -3.58 -0.46 0.24
N PRO A 227 -3.09 -1.06 1.33
CA PRO A 227 -2.64 -2.44 1.33
C PRO A 227 -3.81 -3.40 1.15
N ARG A 228 -3.52 -4.55 0.51
CA ARG A 228 -4.48 -5.63 0.43
C ARG A 228 -4.90 -6.10 1.82
N GLN A 229 -6.21 -6.26 2.03
CA GLN A 229 -6.80 -6.78 3.25
C GLN A 229 -7.41 -8.16 3.02
N LEU A 230 -7.39 -9.00 4.06
CA LEU A 230 -8.08 -10.29 4.03
C LEU A 230 -9.60 -10.12 4.08
N ASN A 231 -10.08 -9.09 4.77
CA ASN A 231 -11.50 -8.76 4.89
C ASN A 231 -11.87 -7.64 3.91
N THR A 232 -12.74 -7.94 2.95
CA THR A 232 -13.20 -6.99 1.92
C THR A 232 -13.95 -5.80 2.52
N GLY A 233 -14.76 -6.00 3.55
CA GLY A 233 -15.47 -4.90 4.22
C GLY A 233 -14.50 -3.89 4.85
N LYS A 234 -13.41 -4.37 5.46
CA LYS A 234 -12.35 -3.51 5.97
C LYS A 234 -11.65 -2.75 4.84
N LEU A 235 -11.38 -3.43 3.71
CA LEU A 235 -10.76 -2.82 2.55
C LEU A 235 -11.63 -1.69 1.96
N VAL A 236 -12.94 -1.91 1.87
CA VAL A 236 -13.92 -0.89 1.43
C VAL A 236 -13.89 0.32 2.38
N ALA A 237 -13.93 0.08 3.69
CA ALA A 237 -13.88 1.18 4.66
C ALA A 237 -12.57 1.99 4.56
N GLU A 238 -11.43 1.34 4.44
CA GLU A 238 -10.14 2.01 4.25
C GLU A 238 -10.11 2.83 2.95
N PHE A 239 -10.72 2.31 1.89
CA PHE A 239 -10.81 3.01 0.62
C PHE A 239 -11.67 4.28 0.71
N GLU A 240 -12.88 4.18 1.29
CA GLU A 240 -13.76 5.33 1.44
C GLU A 240 -13.15 6.43 2.31
N ILE A 241 -12.48 6.05 3.39
CA ILE A 241 -11.77 7.02 4.23
C ILE A 241 -10.62 7.66 3.46
N THR A 242 -9.84 6.88 2.71
CA THR A 242 -8.75 7.41 1.89
C THR A 242 -9.26 8.42 0.87
N ARG A 243 -10.38 8.12 0.22
CA ARG A 243 -11.04 9.08 -0.70
C ARG A 243 -11.43 10.37 0.01
N PHE A 244 -12.01 10.27 1.19
CA PHE A 244 -12.37 11.43 1.97
C PHE A 244 -11.16 12.26 2.39
N LEU A 245 -10.09 11.62 2.86
CA LEU A 245 -8.82 12.28 3.19
C LEU A 245 -8.26 13.01 1.96
N ASN A 246 -8.33 12.39 0.79
CA ASN A 246 -7.89 13.01 -0.45
C ASN A 246 -8.71 14.27 -0.79
N LEU A 247 -10.02 14.22 -0.64
CA LEU A 247 -10.90 15.38 -0.82
C LEU A 247 -10.58 16.51 0.17
N LEU A 248 -10.23 16.17 1.43
CA LEU A 248 -9.80 17.18 2.41
C LEU A 248 -8.47 17.85 2.01
N LEU A 249 -7.52 17.09 1.47
CA LEU A 249 -6.25 17.63 0.97
C LEU A 249 -6.48 18.60 -0.20
N GLU A 250 -7.42 18.28 -1.09
CA GLU A 250 -7.77 19.11 -2.25
C GLU A 250 -8.46 20.44 -1.87
N LYS A 251 -9.05 20.52 -0.68
CA LYS A 251 -9.66 21.77 -0.18
C LYS A 251 -8.64 22.87 0.14
N GLY A 252 -7.35 22.57 0.15
CA GLY A 252 -6.31 23.56 0.43
C GLY A 252 -6.30 24.08 1.86
N LEU A 253 -6.85 23.31 2.82
CA LEU A 253 -6.82 23.66 4.25
C LEU A 253 -5.39 23.85 4.74
N ASP A 254 -5.21 24.69 5.76
CA ASP A 254 -3.95 24.71 6.49
C ASP A 254 -3.75 23.41 7.30
N ARG A 255 -2.50 23.16 7.72
CA ARG A 255 -2.13 21.93 8.40
C ARG A 255 -2.94 21.65 9.66
N LYS A 256 -3.17 22.66 10.49
CA LYS A 256 -3.89 22.53 11.76
C LYS A 256 -5.36 22.18 11.51
N THR A 257 -6.01 22.92 10.62
CA THR A 257 -7.42 22.70 10.25
C THR A 257 -7.61 21.33 9.61
N PHE A 258 -6.68 20.89 8.74
CA PHE A 258 -6.70 19.55 8.17
C PHE A 258 -6.65 18.45 9.25
N ILE A 259 -5.72 18.56 10.19
CA ILE A 259 -5.57 17.58 11.28
C ILE A 259 -6.84 17.50 12.13
N ILE A 260 -7.44 18.62 12.46
CA ILE A 260 -8.70 18.68 13.23
C ILE A 260 -9.82 18.01 12.45
N ALA A 261 -10.00 18.32 11.17
CA ALA A 261 -11.03 17.72 10.32
C ALA A 261 -10.87 16.20 10.20
N VAL A 262 -9.62 15.69 10.10
CA VAL A 262 -9.35 14.26 10.12
C VAL A 262 -9.71 13.63 11.46
N ALA A 263 -9.36 14.26 12.57
CA ALA A 263 -9.67 13.77 13.91
C ALA A 263 -11.19 13.70 14.15
N GLU A 264 -11.94 14.71 13.71
CA GLU A 264 -13.40 14.74 13.79
C GLU A 264 -14.05 13.64 12.92
N LEU A 265 -13.54 13.43 11.70
CA LEU A 265 -14.00 12.33 10.85
C LEU A 265 -13.83 10.99 11.56
N MET A 266 -12.66 10.78 12.14
CA MET A 266 -12.30 9.51 12.76
C MET A 266 -13.06 9.23 14.05
N THR A 267 -13.44 10.27 14.80
CA THR A 267 -14.26 10.14 16.01
C THR A 267 -15.74 9.90 15.69
N ARG A 268 -16.25 10.48 14.60
CA ARG A 268 -17.64 10.28 14.16
C ARG A 268 -17.89 8.94 13.49
N THR A 269 -16.90 8.41 12.79
CA THR A 269 -16.90 7.04 12.29
C THR A 269 -16.45 6.16 13.43
N ASP A 270 -17.36 5.39 14.03
CA ASP A 270 -17.06 4.45 15.13
C ASP A 270 -16.22 3.28 14.57
N LEU A 271 -14.99 3.59 14.22
CA LEU A 271 -14.04 2.69 13.53
C LEU A 271 -13.51 1.58 14.44
N ASN A 272 -13.80 1.67 15.74
CA ASN A 272 -13.49 0.64 16.71
C ASN A 272 -14.44 -0.57 16.63
N LYS A 273 -15.56 -0.46 15.93
CA LYS A 273 -16.50 -1.55 15.71
C LYS A 273 -16.26 -2.33 14.40
N TYR A 274 -15.01 -2.60 14.07
CA TYR A 274 -14.66 -3.47 12.94
C TYR A 274 -15.02 -4.95 13.17
N GLY A 275 -16.20 -5.21 13.66
CA GLY A 275 -16.72 -6.56 13.79
C GLY A 275 -18.06 -6.79 13.09
N SER A 276 -18.82 -5.73 12.81
CA SER A 276 -20.16 -5.89 12.23
C SER A 276 -20.64 -4.65 11.52
N SER A 277 -20.92 -4.78 10.23
CA SER A 277 -21.94 -4.04 9.49
C SER A 277 -21.79 -2.52 9.25
N TYR A 278 -20.62 -1.99 8.93
CA TYR A 278 -20.57 -0.72 8.23
C TYR A 278 -20.33 -0.92 6.73
N LEU A 279 -21.37 -1.32 6.07
CA LEU A 279 -21.58 -0.96 4.68
C LEU A 279 -21.93 0.53 4.69
N ILE A 280 -20.97 1.39 4.47
CA ILE A 280 -21.25 2.71 3.88
C ILE A 280 -21.92 2.34 2.57
N LYS A 281 -23.24 2.61 2.47
CA LYS A 281 -23.98 2.31 1.24
C LYS A 281 -23.24 2.99 0.08
N PRO A 282 -22.94 2.29 -1.00
CA PRO A 282 -22.38 2.93 -2.20
C PRO A 282 -23.28 4.10 -2.55
N GLY A 283 -22.73 5.32 -2.63
CA GLY A 283 -23.51 6.53 -2.90
C GLY A 283 -23.95 7.34 -1.68
N ALA A 284 -23.55 7.00 -0.46
CA ALA A 284 -23.70 7.93 0.66
C ALA A 284 -22.90 9.20 0.37
N ASP A 285 -23.63 10.29 0.23
CA ASP A 285 -23.10 11.62 -0.08
C ASP A 285 -22.22 12.09 1.10
N LEU A 286 -20.93 11.86 1.04
CA LEU A 286 -19.93 12.34 1.99
C LEU A 286 -19.65 13.83 1.78
N ARG A 287 -20.68 14.62 1.46
CA ARG A 287 -20.56 16.06 1.49
C ARG A 287 -20.25 16.51 2.91
N ALA A 288 -19.39 17.51 3.01
CA ALA A 288 -18.94 18.08 4.26
C ALA A 288 -20.06 18.25 5.30
N PRO A 289 -19.78 18.13 6.60
CA PRO A 289 -20.77 18.36 7.62
C PRO A 289 -21.43 19.70 7.36
N ARG A 290 -22.74 19.68 7.23
CA ARG A 290 -23.54 20.91 7.26
C ARG A 290 -23.27 21.54 8.62
N GLY A 291 -22.88 22.81 8.58
CA GLY A 291 -22.56 23.63 9.73
C GLY A 291 -23.65 23.68 10.82
#